data_5a3951ffe1d16cca32af4d60f9d0258e
#
_entry.id   5a3951ffe1d16cca32af4d60f9d0258e
#
_cell.length_a   1.000
_cell.length_b   1.000
_cell.length_c   1.000
_cell.angle_alpha   90.00
_cell.angle_beta   90.00
_cell.angle_gamma   90.00
#
_symmetry.space_group_name_H-M   'P 1'
#
loop_
_entity.id
_entity.type
_entity.pdbx_description
1 polymer ?
#
loop_
_entity_poly.entity_id
_entity_poly.type
_entity_poly.pdbx_seq_one_letter_code
_entity_poly.pdbx_strand_id
1 'polypeptide(L)'
;MHTRVRDLFASAGLTDGFITQLLVWKDTGKLTDKFLVFRPNGGSAIRNDLGSEYYVLVDVIGAKDGNGAADAAAQAITDYVQQNPMPNDCIGHIENVGGMPAPVLTTEGRLVYRLLFSCLYGE
;
A
#
# COMPACT_ATOMS: atom_id res chain seq x y z
N MET A 1 -8.54 4.72 -7.50
CA MET A 1 -8.00 3.37 -7.25
C MET A 1 -7.37 3.22 -5.86
N HIS A 2 -6.62 4.21 -5.38
CA HIS A 2 -5.96 4.10 -4.08
C HIS A 2 -6.93 3.87 -2.91
N THR A 3 -8.14 4.45 -2.94
CA THR A 3 -9.16 4.19 -1.92
C THR A 3 -9.69 2.76 -1.98
N ARG A 4 -9.81 2.20 -3.18
CA ARG A 4 -10.22 0.80 -3.36
C ARG A 4 -9.17 -0.16 -2.80
N VAL A 5 -7.89 0.16 -2.97
CA VAL A 5 -6.79 -0.64 -2.41
C VAL A 5 -6.80 -0.55 -0.88
N ARG A 6 -7.02 0.65 -0.32
CA ARG A 6 -7.17 0.81 1.13
C ARG A 6 -8.30 -0.07 1.65
N ASP A 7 -9.45 -0.02 1.02
CA ASP A 7 -10.63 -0.77 1.47
C ASP A 7 -10.39 -2.28 1.36
N LEU A 8 -9.72 -2.72 0.30
CA LEU A 8 -9.33 -4.13 0.14
C LEU A 8 -8.42 -4.59 1.29
N PHE A 9 -7.38 -3.82 1.58
CA PHE A 9 -6.43 -4.19 2.64
C PHE A 9 -7.09 -4.16 4.01
N ALA A 10 -7.99 -3.20 4.25
CA ALA A 10 -8.74 -3.13 5.51
C ALA A 10 -9.63 -4.37 5.68
N SER A 11 -10.34 -4.78 4.65
CA SER A 11 -11.20 -5.96 4.70
C SER A 11 -10.43 -7.25 4.91
N ALA A 12 -9.16 -7.29 4.48
CA ALA A 12 -8.28 -8.44 4.66
C ALA A 12 -7.54 -8.43 6.01
N GLY A 13 -7.75 -7.42 6.85
CA GLY A 13 -7.08 -7.30 8.15
C GLY A 13 -5.65 -6.78 8.08
N LEU A 14 -5.20 -6.33 6.90
CA LEU A 14 -3.81 -5.89 6.71
C LEU A 14 -3.52 -4.51 7.30
N THR A 15 -4.56 -3.74 7.62
CA THR A 15 -4.41 -2.40 8.19
C THR A 15 -4.47 -2.37 9.71
N ASP A 16 -4.66 -3.52 10.34
CA ASP A 16 -4.82 -3.61 11.79
C ASP A 16 -3.57 -3.07 12.52
N GLY A 17 -3.79 -2.19 13.47
CA GLY A 17 -2.71 -1.55 14.21
C GLY A 17 -2.04 -0.37 13.50
N PHE A 18 -2.47 -0.05 12.28
CA PHE A 18 -1.94 1.07 11.50
C PHE A 18 -2.97 2.16 11.33
N ILE A 19 -2.51 3.40 11.30
CA ILE A 19 -3.34 4.55 10.95
C ILE A 19 -3.30 4.68 9.43
N THR A 20 -4.46 4.53 8.76
CA THR A 20 -4.52 4.66 7.30
C THR A 20 -4.70 6.13 6.91
N GLN A 21 -3.94 6.57 5.93
CA GLN A 21 -3.99 7.93 5.41
C GLN A 21 -4.01 7.90 3.89
N LEU A 22 -4.55 8.94 3.30
CA LEU A 22 -4.63 9.07 1.85
C LEU A 22 -3.79 10.26 1.39
N LEU A 23 -3.08 10.08 0.28
CA LEU A 23 -2.33 11.10 -0.46
C LEU A 23 -1.06 11.58 0.23
N VAL A 24 -1.13 11.99 1.48
CA VAL A 24 0.00 12.57 2.20
C VAL A 24 0.11 11.95 3.59
N TRP A 25 1.33 11.68 4.01
CA TRP A 25 1.58 11.28 5.38
C TRP A 25 1.53 12.51 6.29
N LYS A 26 0.69 12.42 7.32
CA LYS A 26 0.64 13.40 8.40
C LYS A 26 1.05 12.72 9.69
N ASP A 27 2.17 13.14 10.24
CA ASP A 27 2.66 12.62 11.50
C ASP A 27 1.75 13.11 12.64
N THR A 28 1.35 12.17 13.52
CA THR A 28 0.53 12.49 14.70
C THR A 28 1.35 13.10 15.82
N GLY A 29 2.68 13.07 15.71
CA GLY A 29 3.59 13.46 16.78
C GLY A 29 3.87 12.37 17.79
N LYS A 30 3.26 11.20 17.65
CA LYS A 30 3.49 10.05 18.52
C LYS A 30 4.43 9.06 17.83
N LEU A 31 5.58 8.83 18.42
CA LEU A 31 6.61 7.94 17.84
C LEU A 31 6.18 6.47 17.83
N THR A 32 5.17 6.11 18.62
CA THR A 32 4.63 4.74 18.68
C THR A 32 3.58 4.47 17.59
N ASP A 33 3.08 5.49 16.91
CA ASP A 33 2.08 5.32 15.85
C ASP A 33 2.71 4.80 14.57
N LYS A 34 1.99 3.94 13.87
CA LYS A 34 2.37 3.34 12.59
C LYS A 34 1.34 3.74 11.54
N PHE A 35 1.80 3.90 10.30
CA PHE A 35 0.94 4.43 9.24
C PHE A 35 1.00 3.58 7.98
N LEU A 36 -0.13 3.52 7.27
CA LEU A 36 -0.20 3.09 5.88
C LEU A 36 -0.76 4.25 5.08
N VAL A 37 0.02 4.74 4.12
CA VAL A 37 -0.38 5.88 3.28
C VAL A 37 -0.60 5.39 1.86
N PHE A 38 -1.80 5.62 1.33
CA PHE A 38 -2.22 5.17 0.00
C PHE A 38 -2.25 6.36 -0.95
N ARG A 39 -1.51 6.27 -2.06
CA ARG A 39 -1.39 7.36 -3.04
C ARG A 39 -1.56 6.85 -4.46
N PRO A 40 -2.23 7.63 -5.33
CA PRO A 40 -2.14 7.35 -6.74
C PRO A 40 -0.73 7.67 -7.26
N ASN A 41 -0.24 6.89 -8.22
CA ASN A 41 1.11 7.08 -8.77
C ASN A 41 1.09 6.95 -10.30
N GLY A 42 0.10 7.59 -10.95
CA GLY A 42 0.00 7.55 -12.40
C GLY A 42 -0.62 6.27 -12.93
N GLY A 43 -0.27 5.92 -14.12
CA GLY A 43 -0.80 4.76 -14.83
C GLY A 43 -0.66 4.91 -16.33
N SER A 44 -1.33 4.03 -17.08
CA SER A 44 -1.38 4.11 -18.53
C SER A 44 -2.43 5.13 -18.99
N ALA A 45 -2.36 5.52 -20.27
CA ALA A 45 -3.37 6.40 -20.87
C ALA A 45 -4.74 5.75 -20.82
N ILE A 46 -5.77 6.56 -20.54
CA ILE A 46 -7.16 6.10 -20.53
C ILE A 46 -7.63 5.92 -21.98
N ARG A 47 -8.20 4.76 -22.28
CA ARG A 47 -8.76 4.45 -23.59
C ARG A 47 -10.22 4.02 -23.44
N ASN A 48 -11.06 4.41 -24.40
CA ASN A 48 -12.51 4.22 -24.32
C ASN A 48 -12.94 2.76 -24.22
N ASP A 49 -12.24 1.87 -24.92
CA ASP A 49 -12.60 0.45 -25.06
C ASP A 49 -11.64 -0.50 -24.36
N LEU A 50 -10.60 0.03 -23.73
CA LEU A 50 -9.59 -0.76 -23.04
C LEU A 50 -9.48 -0.29 -21.61
N GLY A 51 -9.25 -1.23 -20.71
CA GLY A 51 -8.98 -0.91 -19.32
C GLY A 51 -7.73 -0.06 -19.18
N SER A 52 -7.72 0.78 -18.15
CA SER A 52 -6.54 1.57 -17.79
C SER A 52 -5.83 0.92 -16.64
N GLU A 53 -4.50 0.94 -16.69
CA GLU A 53 -3.65 0.50 -15.60
C GLU A 53 -3.43 1.68 -14.66
N TYR A 54 -3.60 1.45 -13.37
CA TYR A 54 -3.41 2.47 -12.33
C TYR A 54 -2.33 2.01 -11.37
N TYR A 55 -1.35 2.85 -11.12
CA TYR A 55 -0.34 2.57 -10.13
C TYR A 55 -0.72 3.18 -8.79
N VAL A 56 -0.54 2.42 -7.73
CA VAL A 56 -0.81 2.84 -6.36
C VAL A 56 0.44 2.61 -5.53
N LEU A 57 0.88 3.66 -4.85
CA LEU A 57 1.94 3.56 -3.85
C LEU A 57 1.31 3.35 -2.48
N VAL A 58 1.86 2.39 -1.76
CA VAL A 58 1.49 2.16 -0.36
C VAL A 58 2.77 2.29 0.47
N ASP A 59 2.86 3.36 1.24
CA ASP A 59 3.97 3.55 2.15
C ASP A 59 3.64 2.90 3.49
N VAL A 60 4.44 1.93 3.89
CA VAL A 60 4.37 1.31 5.22
C VAL A 60 5.36 2.06 6.10
N ILE A 61 4.85 2.84 7.03
CA ILE A 61 5.67 3.68 7.92
C ILE A 61 5.60 3.09 9.33
N GLY A 62 6.70 2.54 9.80
CA GLY A 62 6.78 1.91 11.10
C GLY A 62 6.85 2.92 12.24
N ALA A 63 6.64 2.44 13.46
CA ALA A 63 6.92 3.20 14.66
C ALA A 63 8.43 3.36 14.85
N LYS A 64 8.84 4.29 15.70
CA LYS A 64 10.24 4.43 16.07
C LYS A 64 10.75 3.11 16.66
N ASP A 65 11.86 2.62 16.12
CA ASP A 65 12.49 1.35 16.52
C ASP A 65 11.59 0.12 16.32
N GLY A 66 10.46 0.28 15.59
CA GLY A 66 9.53 -0.82 15.30
C GLY A 66 9.82 -1.52 13.98
N ASN A 67 11.08 -1.83 13.70
CA ASN A 67 11.53 -2.35 12.40
C ASN A 67 10.89 -3.68 12.04
N GLY A 68 10.78 -4.61 13.01
CA GLY A 68 10.20 -5.91 12.77
C GLY A 68 8.72 -5.85 12.39
N ALA A 69 7.95 -4.97 13.03
CA ALA A 69 6.54 -4.81 12.72
C ALA A 69 6.31 -4.20 11.33
N ALA A 70 7.15 -3.21 10.95
CA ALA A 70 7.06 -2.60 9.62
C ALA A 70 7.42 -3.61 8.53
N ASP A 71 8.48 -4.38 8.72
CA ASP A 71 8.89 -5.42 7.78
C ASP A 71 7.79 -6.49 7.64
N ALA A 72 7.25 -6.97 8.75
CA ALA A 72 6.19 -7.98 8.74
C ALA A 72 4.94 -7.47 8.02
N ALA A 73 4.55 -6.22 8.23
CA ALA A 73 3.39 -5.62 7.55
C ALA A 73 3.62 -5.51 6.05
N ALA A 74 4.78 -5.03 5.62
CA ALA A 74 5.11 -4.93 4.20
C ALA A 74 5.12 -6.31 3.54
N GLN A 75 5.68 -7.32 4.20
CA GLN A 75 5.72 -8.68 3.70
C GLN A 75 4.31 -9.27 3.61
N ALA A 76 3.47 -9.07 4.63
CA ALA A 76 2.10 -9.58 4.64
C ALA A 76 1.26 -8.98 3.51
N ILE A 77 1.40 -7.69 3.25
CA ILE A 77 0.71 -7.01 2.15
C ILE A 77 1.16 -7.59 0.80
N THR A 78 2.45 -7.74 0.60
CA THR A 78 3.02 -8.27 -0.64
C THR A 78 2.57 -9.71 -0.87
N ASP A 79 2.60 -10.55 0.16
CA ASP A 79 2.16 -11.94 0.08
C ASP A 79 0.65 -12.04 -0.23
N TYR A 80 -0.15 -11.20 0.40
CA TYR A 80 -1.60 -11.17 0.15
C TYR A 80 -1.90 -10.84 -1.30
N VAL A 81 -1.26 -9.82 -1.86
CA VAL A 81 -1.46 -9.42 -3.26
C VAL A 81 -1.02 -10.53 -4.21
N GLN A 82 0.10 -11.19 -3.92
CA GLN A 82 0.59 -12.29 -4.73
C GLN A 82 -0.39 -13.47 -4.76
N GLN A 83 -1.06 -13.76 -3.64
CA GLN A 83 -2.01 -14.86 -3.51
C GLN A 83 -3.41 -14.50 -4.00
N ASN A 84 -3.73 -13.22 -4.13
CA ASN A 84 -5.07 -12.74 -4.49
C ASN A 84 -5.01 -11.69 -5.62
N PRO A 85 -4.56 -12.08 -6.82
CA PRO A 85 -4.39 -11.12 -7.93
C PRO A 85 -5.71 -10.57 -8.48
N MET A 86 -6.83 -11.25 -8.23
CA MET A 86 -8.18 -10.81 -8.62
C MET A 86 -9.08 -10.81 -7.38
N PRO A 87 -8.87 -9.83 -6.47
CA PRO A 87 -9.37 -9.96 -5.10
C PRO A 87 -10.87 -9.73 -4.95
N ASN A 88 -11.49 -8.86 -5.76
CA ASN A 88 -12.91 -8.54 -5.64
C ASN A 88 -13.42 -7.86 -6.92
N ASP A 89 -14.72 -7.48 -6.92
CA ASP A 89 -15.35 -6.85 -8.09
C ASP A 89 -14.89 -5.41 -8.32
N CYS A 90 -14.41 -4.75 -7.28
CA CYS A 90 -13.97 -3.34 -7.38
C CYS A 90 -12.56 -3.22 -7.96
N ILE A 91 -11.70 -4.21 -7.70
CA ILE A 91 -10.35 -4.29 -8.23
C ILE A 91 -10.28 -5.57 -9.05
N GLY A 92 -10.36 -5.45 -10.37
CA GLY A 92 -10.35 -6.61 -11.25
C GLY A 92 -9.01 -7.34 -11.27
N HIS A 93 -7.91 -6.60 -11.06
CA HIS A 93 -6.58 -7.17 -10.99
C HIS A 93 -5.67 -6.26 -10.18
N ILE A 94 -4.80 -6.85 -9.37
CA ILE A 94 -3.76 -6.14 -8.62
C ILE A 94 -2.50 -7.01 -8.60
N GLU A 95 -1.35 -6.38 -8.83
CA GLU A 95 -0.05 -7.06 -8.72
C GLU A 95 0.99 -6.13 -8.13
N ASN A 96 1.96 -6.70 -7.43
CA ASN A 96 3.09 -5.96 -6.91
C ASN A 96 4.11 -5.73 -8.03
N VAL A 97 4.60 -4.51 -8.13
CA VAL A 97 5.62 -4.12 -9.10
C VAL A 97 6.96 -3.95 -8.38
N GLY A 98 7.95 -4.71 -8.81
CA GLY A 98 9.31 -4.57 -8.29
C GLY A 98 9.64 -5.38 -7.03
N GLY A 99 8.68 -6.12 -6.47
CA GLY A 99 8.91 -6.94 -5.29
C GLY A 99 9.01 -6.14 -3.99
N MET A 100 9.65 -6.71 -2.99
CA MET A 100 9.89 -6.03 -1.71
C MET A 100 11.02 -5.01 -1.88
N PRO A 101 10.77 -3.73 -1.62
CA PRO A 101 11.80 -2.69 -1.71
C PRO A 101 12.74 -2.72 -0.51
N ALA A 102 13.90 -2.10 -0.67
CA ALA A 102 14.76 -1.79 0.47
C ALA A 102 14.11 -0.70 1.31
N PRO A 103 14.06 -0.85 2.64
CA PRO A 103 13.47 0.17 3.48
C PRO A 103 14.35 1.40 3.58
N VAL A 104 13.71 2.55 3.82
CA VAL A 104 14.40 3.81 4.11
C VAL A 104 14.23 4.13 5.59
N LEU A 105 15.33 4.41 6.28
CA LEU A 105 15.29 4.82 7.68
C LEU A 105 15.17 6.34 7.75
N THR A 106 14.14 6.81 8.46
CA THR A 106 13.97 8.25 8.69
C THR A 106 14.88 8.73 9.81
N THR A 107 15.05 10.06 9.92
CA THR A 107 15.85 10.66 10.99
C THR A 107 15.28 10.39 12.38
N GLU A 108 13.98 10.08 12.47
CA GLU A 108 13.32 9.73 13.73
C GLU A 108 13.49 8.26 14.13
N GLY A 109 14.10 7.44 13.26
CA GLY A 109 14.24 6.01 13.52
C GLY A 109 13.07 5.16 13.04
N ARG A 110 12.28 5.66 12.10
CA ARG A 110 11.19 4.92 11.48
C ARG A 110 11.66 4.26 10.18
N LEU A 111 11.28 3.01 9.96
CA LEU A 111 11.47 2.37 8.64
C LEU A 111 10.27 2.67 7.75
N VAL A 112 10.55 3.00 6.50
CA VAL A 112 9.53 3.22 5.48
C VAL A 112 9.76 2.26 4.32
N TYR A 113 8.72 1.46 4.01
CA TYR A 113 8.68 0.61 2.82
C TYR A 113 7.72 1.22 1.83
N ARG A 114 8.20 1.51 0.63
CA ARG A 114 7.36 2.06 -0.44
C ARG A 114 6.98 0.96 -1.42
N LEU A 115 5.79 0.43 -1.28
CA LEU A 115 5.28 -0.65 -2.13
C LEU A 115 4.56 -0.05 -3.33
N LEU A 116 4.80 -0.62 -4.51
CA LEU A 116 4.13 -0.20 -5.74
C LEU A 116 3.24 -1.32 -6.25
N PHE A 117 2.01 -0.97 -6.60
CA PHE A 117 1.05 -1.92 -7.16
C PHE A 117 0.50 -1.39 -8.47
N SER A 118 0.33 -2.31 -9.43
CA SER A 118 -0.37 -2.07 -10.68
C SER A 118 -1.78 -2.64 -10.54
N CYS A 119 -2.78 -1.82 -10.82
CA CYS A 119 -4.18 -2.17 -10.59
C CYS A 119 -5.03 -1.90 -11.83
N LEU A 120 -6.02 -2.77 -12.05
CA LEU A 120 -7.08 -2.57 -13.03
C LEU A 120 -8.41 -2.48 -12.30
N TYR A 121 -9.31 -1.61 -12.76
CA TYR A 121 -10.66 -1.59 -12.24
C TYR A 121 -11.38 -2.89 -12.59
N GLY A 122 -12.23 -3.34 -11.68
CA GLY A 122 -13.21 -4.36 -11.94
C GLY A 122 -14.44 -3.77 -12.62
N GLU A 123 -15.57 -3.97 -12.05
CA GLU A 123 -16.82 -3.39 -12.55
C GLU A 123 -17.17 -2.05 -11.90
#